data_026f39de45578afdcd867aa6c8e012dc
#
_entry.id   026f39de45578afdcd867aa6c8e012dc
#
_cell.length_a   1.000
_cell.length_b   1.000
_cell.length_c   1.000
_cell.angle_alpha   90.00
_cell.angle_beta   90.00
_cell.angle_gamma   90.00
#
_symmetry.space_group_name_H-M   'P 1'
#
loop_
_entity.id
_entity.type
_entity.pdbx_description
1 polymer ?
#
loop_
_entity_poly.entity_id
_entity_poly.type
_entity_poly.pdbx_seq_one_letter_code
_entity_poly.pdbx_strand_id
1 'polypeptide(L)'
;SYIPQLKVAFLDEAQDLTPLQWKIGHAISKRADRMFIAGDDDQGIYRWAGADINHFISLEGGSEVLSQSHRIPRSVFNVADSVSKRIRKRQKKVWSPRDAEGSVRRTYDFWGIEFQDEEWLIMAQAHYMLDEISEHLRSSGYFYERYGQPSLGKKVRSAISSWDYLNSGNNREVTYKEAMNLYDHISASEGQLARGAKKMLKSANDQDLFSAQSLRRDFGLVAEGAWDTALDKIKDEDRAYATALLNRGVK
;
A
#
# COMPACT_ATOMS: atom_id res chain seq x y z
N SER A 1 -11.16 0.56 -35.80
CA SER A 1 -10.55 -0.49 -34.96
C SER A 1 -11.30 -1.81 -35.21
N TYR A 2 -10.54 -2.85 -35.46
CA TYR A 2 -11.09 -4.19 -35.72
C TYR A 2 -11.39 -4.87 -34.38
N ILE A 3 -12.66 -5.24 -34.15
CA ILE A 3 -13.07 -6.09 -33.02
C ILE A 3 -13.32 -7.49 -33.60
N PRO A 4 -12.61 -8.55 -33.17
CA PRO A 4 -12.83 -9.89 -33.63
C PRO A 4 -14.21 -10.42 -33.21
N GLN A 5 -14.67 -11.50 -33.84
CA GLN A 5 -15.84 -12.21 -33.35
C GLN A 5 -15.50 -12.92 -32.02
N LEU A 6 -16.34 -12.75 -31.03
CA LEU A 6 -16.16 -13.29 -29.67
C LEU A 6 -17.27 -14.28 -29.35
N LYS A 7 -16.95 -15.39 -28.72
CA LYS A 7 -17.96 -16.31 -28.19
C LYS A 7 -18.63 -15.76 -26.95
N VAL A 8 -17.82 -15.16 -26.06
CA VAL A 8 -18.30 -14.57 -24.80
C VAL A 8 -17.50 -13.31 -24.51
N ALA A 9 -18.16 -12.29 -24.02
CA ALA A 9 -17.55 -11.09 -23.46
C ALA A 9 -18.05 -10.86 -22.02
N PHE A 10 -17.14 -10.41 -21.14
CA PHE A 10 -17.46 -9.99 -19.79
C PHE A 10 -17.10 -8.52 -19.62
N LEU A 11 -17.99 -7.77 -19.00
CA LEU A 11 -17.80 -6.39 -18.64
C LEU A 11 -18.05 -6.27 -17.14
N ASP A 12 -16.99 -5.97 -16.38
CA ASP A 12 -17.05 -5.88 -14.93
C ASP A 12 -17.03 -4.42 -14.47
N GLU A 13 -17.50 -4.14 -13.24
CA GLU A 13 -17.61 -2.80 -12.65
C GLU A 13 -18.34 -1.81 -13.57
N ALA A 14 -19.39 -2.27 -14.23
CA ALA A 14 -20.07 -1.53 -15.29
C ALA A 14 -20.77 -0.24 -14.81
N GLN A 15 -21.06 -0.11 -13.51
CA GLN A 15 -21.61 1.11 -12.92
C GLN A 15 -20.67 2.31 -13.01
N ASP A 16 -19.36 2.08 -13.21
CA ASP A 16 -18.32 3.13 -13.27
C ASP A 16 -18.02 3.61 -14.69
N LEU A 17 -18.68 3.02 -15.69
CA LEU A 17 -18.41 3.33 -17.09
C LEU A 17 -18.99 4.70 -17.49
N THR A 18 -18.14 5.47 -18.19
CA THR A 18 -18.55 6.71 -18.86
C THR A 18 -19.34 6.41 -20.13
N PRO A 19 -20.11 7.39 -20.69
CA PRO A 19 -20.84 7.21 -21.96
C PRO A 19 -19.95 6.78 -23.13
N LEU A 20 -18.68 7.19 -23.16
CA LEU A 20 -17.72 6.75 -24.17
C LEU A 20 -17.35 5.28 -24.01
N GLN A 21 -17.08 4.83 -22.80
CA GLN A 21 -16.79 3.42 -22.50
C GLN A 21 -18.00 2.54 -22.78
N TRP A 22 -19.23 2.99 -22.50
CA TRP A 22 -20.45 2.31 -22.90
C TRP A 22 -20.58 2.12 -24.42
N LYS A 23 -20.18 3.13 -25.23
CA LYS A 23 -20.12 2.96 -26.69
C LYS A 23 -19.18 1.84 -27.12
N ILE A 24 -18.04 1.72 -26.43
CA ILE A 24 -17.08 0.61 -26.67
C ILE A 24 -17.71 -0.71 -26.24
N GLY A 25 -18.33 -0.78 -25.07
CA GLY A 25 -19.05 -1.96 -24.58
C GLY A 25 -20.10 -2.44 -25.58
N HIS A 26 -20.92 -1.54 -26.12
CA HIS A 26 -21.90 -1.85 -27.14
C HIS A 26 -21.28 -2.30 -28.47
N ALA A 27 -20.12 -1.76 -28.86
CA ALA A 27 -19.42 -2.21 -30.05
C ALA A 27 -18.89 -3.64 -29.86
N ILE A 28 -18.44 -3.99 -28.68
CA ILE A 28 -18.02 -5.37 -28.31
C ILE A 28 -19.22 -6.30 -28.28
N SER A 29 -20.34 -5.89 -27.68
CA SER A 29 -21.57 -6.66 -27.59
C SER A 29 -22.08 -7.11 -28.98
N LYS A 30 -22.01 -6.24 -29.99
CA LYS A 30 -22.39 -6.58 -31.39
C LYS A 30 -21.52 -7.66 -32.05
N ARG A 31 -20.38 -7.99 -31.45
CA ARG A 31 -19.41 -8.95 -31.94
C ARG A 31 -19.27 -10.17 -31.00
N ALA A 32 -20.05 -10.23 -29.94
CA ALA A 32 -20.08 -11.35 -29.00
C ALA A 32 -21.38 -12.14 -29.14
N ASP A 33 -21.29 -13.47 -29.14
CA ASP A 33 -22.45 -14.34 -29.12
C ASP A 33 -23.22 -14.21 -27.78
N ARG A 34 -22.49 -13.98 -26.71
CA ARG A 34 -23.05 -13.69 -25.37
C ARG A 34 -22.22 -12.64 -24.69
N MET A 35 -22.88 -11.69 -23.99
CA MET A 35 -22.23 -10.68 -23.17
C MET A 35 -22.81 -10.72 -21.76
N PHE A 36 -21.92 -10.77 -20.78
CA PHE A 36 -22.24 -10.66 -19.36
C PHE A 36 -21.75 -9.32 -18.83
N ILE A 37 -22.63 -8.60 -18.16
CA ILE A 37 -22.33 -7.29 -17.60
C ILE A 37 -22.54 -7.41 -16.10
N ALA A 38 -21.47 -7.21 -15.33
CA ALA A 38 -21.49 -7.22 -13.87
C ALA A 38 -21.26 -5.81 -13.31
N GLY A 39 -21.88 -5.52 -12.19
CA GLY A 39 -21.72 -4.23 -11.50
C GLY A 39 -22.67 -4.12 -10.31
N ASP A 40 -22.43 -3.11 -9.48
CA ASP A 40 -23.23 -2.79 -8.32
C ASP A 40 -23.58 -1.29 -8.32
N ASP A 41 -24.81 -0.97 -8.66
CA ASP A 41 -25.30 0.41 -8.72
C ASP A 41 -25.26 1.14 -7.37
N ASP A 42 -25.24 0.42 -6.24
CA ASP A 42 -25.03 1.00 -4.92
C ASP A 42 -23.59 1.47 -4.68
N GLN A 43 -22.64 0.94 -5.46
CA GLN A 43 -21.22 1.32 -5.42
C GLN A 43 -20.83 2.38 -6.47
N GLY A 44 -21.79 2.90 -7.22
CA GLY A 44 -21.55 3.91 -8.27
C GLY A 44 -21.18 5.28 -7.70
N ILE A 45 -19.97 5.46 -7.24
CA ILE A 45 -19.44 6.70 -6.62
C ILE A 45 -18.68 7.61 -7.60
N TYR A 46 -18.45 7.20 -8.86
CA TYR A 46 -17.64 7.94 -9.84
C TYR A 46 -18.45 8.83 -10.78
N ARG A 47 -19.65 9.26 -10.40
CA ARG A 47 -20.44 10.23 -11.20
C ARG A 47 -19.69 11.53 -11.48
N TRP A 48 -18.90 12.01 -10.53
CA TRP A 48 -18.06 13.18 -10.68
C TRP A 48 -16.95 13.02 -11.74
N ALA A 49 -16.55 11.76 -12.01
CA ALA A 49 -15.61 11.39 -13.07
C ALA A 49 -16.31 11.05 -14.41
N GLY A 50 -17.64 11.20 -14.47
CA GLY A 50 -18.44 11.00 -15.67
C GLY A 50 -19.07 9.61 -15.81
N ALA A 51 -19.09 8.78 -14.76
CA ALA A 51 -19.78 7.49 -14.78
C ALA A 51 -21.31 7.65 -15.02
N ASP A 52 -21.86 6.82 -15.90
CA ASP A 52 -23.28 6.81 -16.22
C ASP A 52 -24.01 5.61 -15.59
N ILE A 53 -24.27 5.75 -14.28
CA ILE A 53 -25.02 4.75 -13.51
C ILE A 53 -26.44 4.55 -14.05
N ASN A 54 -27.05 5.61 -14.62
CA ASN A 54 -28.39 5.51 -15.16
C ASN A 54 -28.43 4.55 -16.34
N HIS A 55 -27.42 4.59 -17.19
CA HIS A 55 -27.29 3.64 -18.30
C HIS A 55 -27.21 2.21 -17.79
N PHE A 56 -26.36 1.96 -16.77
CA PHE A 56 -26.22 0.62 -16.17
C PHE A 56 -27.56 0.11 -15.60
N ILE A 57 -28.30 0.93 -14.86
CA ILE A 57 -29.60 0.55 -14.27
C ILE A 57 -30.66 0.28 -15.36
N SER A 58 -30.56 0.94 -16.51
CA SER A 58 -31.53 0.83 -17.60
C SER A 58 -31.22 -0.26 -18.63
N LEU A 59 -30.18 -1.06 -18.42
CA LEU A 59 -29.84 -2.16 -19.32
C LEU A 59 -30.98 -3.16 -19.40
N GLU A 60 -31.30 -3.55 -20.63
CA GLU A 60 -32.27 -4.59 -20.91
C GLU A 60 -31.60 -5.96 -21.01
N GLY A 61 -32.29 -7.01 -20.56
CA GLY A 61 -31.81 -8.38 -20.62
C GLY A 61 -32.18 -9.20 -19.40
N GLY A 62 -31.64 -10.43 -19.34
CA GLY A 62 -31.73 -11.26 -18.14
C GLY A 62 -30.89 -10.66 -17.02
N SER A 63 -31.47 -10.54 -15.85
CA SER A 63 -30.76 -10.00 -14.69
C SER A 63 -30.79 -11.00 -13.53
N GLU A 64 -29.65 -11.19 -12.88
CA GLU A 64 -29.51 -12.02 -11.70
C GLU A 64 -28.79 -11.24 -10.62
N VAL A 65 -29.25 -11.36 -9.38
CA VAL A 65 -28.61 -10.75 -8.21
C VAL A 65 -27.78 -11.80 -7.50
N LEU A 66 -26.47 -11.54 -7.35
CA LEU A 66 -25.60 -12.36 -6.51
C LEU A 66 -25.91 -12.05 -5.05
N SER A 67 -26.77 -12.85 -4.46
CA SER A 67 -27.42 -12.54 -3.17
C SER A 67 -26.55 -12.88 -1.94
N GLN A 68 -25.44 -13.60 -2.09
CA GLN A 68 -24.59 -14.00 -0.97
C GLN A 68 -23.28 -13.25 -0.99
N SER A 69 -23.01 -12.49 0.05
CA SER A 69 -21.68 -11.91 0.28
C SER A 69 -20.77 -12.90 1.02
N HIS A 70 -19.59 -13.15 0.47
CA HIS A 70 -18.54 -13.94 1.12
C HIS A 70 -17.53 -13.07 1.87
N ARG A 71 -17.68 -11.75 1.79
CA ARG A 71 -16.73 -10.78 2.34
C ARG A 71 -17.28 -10.04 3.57
N ILE A 72 -18.52 -9.60 3.54
CA ILE A 72 -19.09 -8.66 4.50
C ILE A 72 -19.78 -9.38 5.67
N PRO A 73 -19.34 -9.17 6.93
CA PRO A 73 -19.99 -9.73 8.10
C PRO A 73 -21.29 -8.99 8.46
N ARG A 74 -22.11 -9.58 9.34
CA ARG A 74 -23.48 -9.13 9.68
C ARG A 74 -23.54 -7.69 10.19
N SER A 75 -22.66 -7.32 11.11
CA SER A 75 -22.67 -5.96 11.69
C SER A 75 -22.36 -4.89 10.63
N VAL A 76 -21.41 -5.16 9.72
CA VAL A 76 -21.06 -4.27 8.61
C VAL A 76 -22.19 -4.23 7.58
N PHE A 77 -22.82 -5.37 7.28
CA PHE A 77 -23.98 -5.46 6.41
C PHE A 77 -25.12 -4.56 6.89
N ASN A 78 -25.44 -4.58 8.18
CA ASN A 78 -26.54 -3.77 8.73
C ASN A 78 -26.32 -2.26 8.51
N VAL A 79 -25.07 -1.81 8.63
CA VAL A 79 -24.71 -0.41 8.34
C VAL A 79 -24.80 -0.13 6.84
N ALA A 80 -24.21 -0.98 6.01
CA ALA A 80 -24.22 -0.82 4.56
C ALA A 80 -25.65 -0.81 4.00
N ASP A 81 -26.51 -1.73 4.43
CA ASP A 81 -27.90 -1.82 4.03
C ASP A 81 -28.70 -0.55 4.44
N SER A 82 -28.46 -0.04 5.65
CA SER A 82 -29.07 1.20 6.13
C SER A 82 -28.68 2.42 5.30
N VAL A 83 -27.45 2.45 4.76
CA VAL A 83 -26.97 3.53 3.89
C VAL A 83 -27.51 3.37 2.48
N SER A 84 -27.43 2.15 1.91
CA SER A 84 -27.88 1.88 0.54
C SER A 84 -29.39 2.14 0.35
N LYS A 85 -30.21 1.89 1.37
CA LYS A 85 -31.65 2.21 1.37
C LYS A 85 -31.97 3.70 1.18
N ARG A 86 -31.02 4.61 1.38
CA ARG A 86 -31.17 6.06 1.16
C ARG A 86 -30.92 6.45 -0.30
N ILE A 87 -30.37 5.55 -1.11
CA ILE A 87 -30.12 5.81 -2.53
C ILE A 87 -31.47 5.82 -3.25
N ARG A 88 -31.83 6.97 -3.84
CA ARG A 88 -33.15 7.18 -4.46
C ARG A 88 -33.36 6.37 -5.73
N LYS A 89 -32.30 6.18 -6.53
CA LYS A 89 -32.34 5.48 -7.80
C LYS A 89 -31.38 4.30 -7.76
N ARG A 90 -31.93 3.12 -7.55
CA ARG A 90 -31.19 1.86 -7.46
C ARG A 90 -32.09 0.69 -7.92
N GLN A 91 -31.46 -0.40 -8.31
CA GLN A 91 -32.14 -1.68 -8.51
C GLN A 91 -32.56 -2.28 -7.16
N LYS A 92 -33.74 -2.90 -7.12
CA LYS A 92 -34.14 -3.68 -5.93
C LYS A 92 -33.32 -4.97 -5.91
N LYS A 93 -32.54 -5.13 -4.87
CA LYS A 93 -31.75 -6.34 -4.64
C LYS A 93 -31.81 -6.74 -3.15
N VAL A 94 -31.85 -8.02 -2.94
CA VAL A 94 -31.78 -8.62 -1.61
C VAL A 94 -30.49 -9.44 -1.55
N TRP A 95 -29.69 -9.21 -0.55
CA TRP A 95 -28.43 -9.92 -0.35
C TRP A 95 -28.19 -10.22 1.13
N SER A 96 -27.34 -11.18 1.41
CA SER A 96 -27.07 -11.68 2.76
C SER A 96 -25.59 -11.54 3.08
N PRO A 97 -25.23 -11.22 4.33
CA PRO A 97 -23.85 -11.18 4.78
C PRO A 97 -23.24 -12.59 4.83
N ARG A 98 -21.92 -12.68 4.92
CA ARG A 98 -21.27 -13.96 5.27
C ARG A 98 -21.65 -14.38 6.67
N ASP A 99 -21.48 -15.67 6.99
CA ASP A 99 -21.74 -16.23 8.30
C ASP A 99 -20.61 -15.85 9.29
N ALA A 100 -20.62 -14.60 9.72
CA ALA A 100 -19.76 -14.04 10.75
C ALA A 100 -20.42 -12.78 11.32
N GLU A 101 -20.30 -12.55 12.63
CA GLU A 101 -20.92 -11.38 13.26
C GLU A 101 -20.18 -10.08 12.90
N GLY A 102 -18.86 -10.04 13.05
CA GLY A 102 -18.07 -8.82 12.91
C GLY A 102 -18.36 -7.79 14.01
N SER A 103 -17.83 -6.59 13.84
CA SER A 103 -18.14 -5.47 14.72
C SER A 103 -18.08 -4.14 13.96
N VAL A 104 -18.87 -3.15 14.42
CA VAL A 104 -18.83 -1.78 13.95
C VAL A 104 -18.79 -0.86 15.16
N ARG A 105 -17.78 -0.03 15.26
CA ARG A 105 -17.63 0.97 16.31
C ARG A 105 -17.53 2.36 15.68
N ARG A 106 -18.26 3.34 16.21
CA ARG A 106 -18.12 4.75 15.86
C ARG A 106 -17.21 5.42 16.88
N THR A 107 -16.29 6.23 16.41
CA THR A 107 -15.50 7.10 17.26
C THR A 107 -15.42 8.48 16.63
N TYR A 108 -15.29 9.51 17.46
CA TYR A 108 -15.00 10.89 17.05
C TYR A 108 -13.54 11.24 17.33
N ASP A 109 -12.83 10.36 18.01
CA ASP A 109 -11.44 10.49 18.35
C ASP A 109 -10.62 9.42 17.60
N PHE A 110 -10.01 9.85 16.51
CA PHE A 110 -9.08 9.00 15.75
C PHE A 110 -7.78 8.77 16.55
N TRP A 111 -7.35 9.77 17.31
CA TRP A 111 -6.08 9.77 18.02
C TRP A 111 -6.02 8.77 19.17
N GLY A 112 -7.20 8.39 19.71
CA GLY A 112 -7.34 7.35 20.72
C GLY A 112 -7.47 5.93 20.17
N ILE A 113 -7.29 5.72 18.86
CA ILE A 113 -7.33 4.37 18.28
C ILE A 113 -5.95 3.73 18.42
N GLU A 114 -5.89 2.63 19.17
CA GLU A 114 -4.72 1.76 19.18
C GLU A 114 -4.83 0.78 18.01
N PHE A 115 -3.91 0.91 17.05
CA PHE A 115 -3.74 -0.03 15.96
C PHE A 115 -2.91 -1.21 16.49
N GLN A 116 -3.59 -2.27 16.92
CA GLN A 116 -2.94 -3.52 17.34
C GLN A 116 -2.42 -4.29 16.13
N ASP A 117 -1.76 -5.42 16.34
CA ASP A 117 -1.08 -6.26 15.32
C ASP A 117 -2.05 -6.92 14.31
N GLU A 118 -3.02 -6.16 13.83
CA GLU A 118 -3.98 -6.54 12.81
C GLU A 118 -3.77 -5.76 11.52
N GLU A 119 -4.28 -6.28 10.42
CA GLU A 119 -4.30 -5.56 9.16
C GLU A 119 -5.40 -4.49 9.17
N TRP A 120 -5.01 -3.22 9.04
CA TRP A 120 -5.89 -2.08 9.01
C TRP A 120 -5.93 -1.45 7.63
N LEU A 121 -7.11 -1.15 7.14
CA LEU A 121 -7.32 -0.30 5.97
C LEU A 121 -7.96 1.02 6.41
N ILE A 122 -7.24 2.13 6.22
CA ILE A 122 -7.73 3.47 6.52
C ILE A 122 -8.15 4.13 5.21
N MET A 123 -9.39 4.55 5.14
CA MET A 123 -9.97 5.23 3.98
C MET A 123 -10.50 6.60 4.37
N ALA A 124 -10.33 7.59 3.50
CA ALA A 124 -10.86 8.92 3.65
C ALA A 124 -11.49 9.41 2.33
N GLN A 125 -12.40 10.37 2.43
CA GLN A 125 -13.08 10.94 1.27
C GLN A 125 -12.13 11.75 0.38
N ALA A 126 -11.11 12.37 0.95
CA ALA A 126 -10.13 13.18 0.24
C ALA A 126 -8.71 12.90 0.71
N HIS A 127 -7.73 13.05 -0.19
CA HIS A 127 -6.33 12.73 0.07
C HIS A 127 -5.72 13.53 1.24
N TYR A 128 -6.07 14.81 1.38
CA TYR A 128 -5.55 15.65 2.46
C TYR A 128 -5.98 15.17 3.85
N MET A 129 -7.12 14.50 3.99
CA MET A 129 -7.57 13.93 5.26
C MET A 129 -6.65 12.80 5.74
N LEU A 130 -5.93 12.16 4.82
CA LEU A 130 -4.94 11.13 5.15
C LEU A 130 -3.60 11.71 5.62
N ASP A 131 -3.35 13.01 5.42
CA ASP A 131 -2.08 13.63 5.77
C ASP A 131 -1.92 13.69 7.30
N GLU A 132 -2.91 14.19 8.02
CA GLU A 132 -2.94 14.22 9.48
C GLU A 132 -2.88 12.81 10.09
N ILE A 133 -3.60 11.86 9.48
CA ILE A 133 -3.59 10.46 9.90
C ILE A 133 -2.19 9.85 9.72
N SER A 134 -1.56 10.12 8.57
CA SER A 134 -0.20 9.65 8.28
C SER A 134 0.82 10.23 9.26
N GLU A 135 0.68 11.49 9.63
CA GLU A 135 1.54 12.15 10.61
C GLU A 135 1.38 11.54 12.01
N HIS A 136 0.13 11.28 12.41
CA HIS A 136 -0.15 10.59 13.68
C HIS A 136 0.43 9.18 13.71
N LEU A 137 0.21 8.37 12.66
CA LEU A 137 0.76 7.02 12.58
C LEU A 137 2.28 7.05 12.64
N ARG A 138 2.90 8.04 11.97
CA ARG A 138 4.34 8.22 11.95
C ARG A 138 4.89 8.60 13.32
N SER A 139 4.31 9.61 13.98
CA SER A 139 4.72 10.04 15.31
C SER A 139 4.51 8.97 16.38
N SER A 140 3.49 8.13 16.22
CA SER A 140 3.18 7.01 17.10
C SER A 140 3.95 5.72 16.79
N GLY A 141 4.82 5.72 15.78
CA GLY A 141 5.65 4.55 15.41
C GLY A 141 4.87 3.39 14.79
N TYR A 142 3.80 3.67 14.05
CA TYR A 142 3.12 2.66 13.25
C TYR A 142 3.68 2.62 11.84
N PHE A 143 4.05 1.43 11.37
CA PHE A 143 4.40 1.23 9.96
C PHE A 143 3.12 1.15 9.12
N TYR A 144 3.09 1.85 8.00
CA TYR A 144 1.96 1.84 7.08
C TYR A 144 2.43 1.95 5.63
N GLU A 145 1.53 1.63 4.73
CA GLU A 145 1.70 1.90 3.31
C GLU A 145 0.65 2.91 2.85
N ARG A 146 1.05 3.84 2.00
CA ARG A 146 0.14 4.79 1.36
C ARG A 146 0.34 4.75 -0.15
N TYR A 147 -0.71 4.36 -0.88
CA TYR A 147 -0.65 4.16 -2.34
C TYR A 147 0.46 3.20 -2.77
N GLY A 148 0.65 2.13 -2.04
CA GLY A 148 1.70 1.14 -2.32
C GLY A 148 3.11 1.60 -1.99
N GLN A 149 3.28 2.78 -1.36
CA GLN A 149 4.57 3.27 -0.90
C GLN A 149 4.69 3.10 0.60
N PRO A 150 5.75 2.46 1.09
CA PRO A 150 5.98 2.30 2.52
C PRO A 150 6.29 3.64 3.18
N SER A 151 5.81 3.82 4.41
CA SER A 151 6.00 5.02 5.23
C SER A 151 7.46 5.32 5.58
N LEU A 152 8.31 4.29 5.60
CA LEU A 152 9.78 4.40 5.66
C LEU A 152 10.40 3.71 4.45
N GLY A 153 11.21 4.41 3.69
CA GLY A 153 11.78 3.92 2.44
C GLY A 153 12.59 2.63 2.60
N LYS A 154 12.45 1.70 1.66
CA LYS A 154 13.15 0.40 1.69
C LYS A 154 14.65 0.52 1.85
N LYS A 155 15.29 1.53 1.23
CA LYS A 155 16.74 1.77 1.36
C LYS A 155 17.14 2.14 2.76
N VAL A 156 16.39 3.03 3.42
CA VAL A 156 16.63 3.44 4.82
C VAL A 156 16.46 2.24 5.75
N ARG A 157 15.35 1.51 5.63
CA ARG A 157 15.12 0.29 6.43
C ARG A 157 16.23 -0.73 6.24
N SER A 158 16.60 -1.02 5.00
CA SER A 158 17.69 -1.95 4.70
C SER A 158 19.03 -1.48 5.26
N ALA A 159 19.34 -0.17 5.21
CA ALA A 159 20.56 0.37 5.79
C ALA A 159 20.60 0.19 7.31
N ILE A 160 19.50 0.52 8.01
CA ILE A 160 19.39 0.32 9.47
C ILE A 160 19.55 -1.15 9.83
N SER A 161 18.79 -2.03 9.17
CA SER A 161 18.85 -3.48 9.44
C SER A 161 20.24 -4.07 9.16
N SER A 162 20.89 -3.66 8.07
CA SER A 162 22.25 -4.13 7.73
C SER A 162 23.28 -3.62 8.74
N TRP A 163 23.15 -2.39 9.21
CA TRP A 163 24.02 -1.83 10.25
C TRP A 163 23.89 -2.59 11.56
N ASP A 164 22.66 -2.77 12.05
CA ASP A 164 22.40 -3.50 13.28
C ASP A 164 22.85 -4.96 13.17
N TYR A 165 22.61 -5.59 12.01
CA TYR A 165 23.08 -6.95 11.76
C TYR A 165 24.59 -7.06 11.83
N LEU A 166 25.34 -6.19 11.15
CA LEU A 166 26.81 -6.18 11.19
C LEU A 166 27.37 -5.98 12.60
N ASN A 167 26.68 -5.23 13.46
CA ASN A 167 27.15 -4.90 14.80
C ASN A 167 26.54 -5.79 15.89
N SER A 168 25.65 -6.74 15.55
CA SER A 168 24.97 -7.61 16.53
C SER A 168 25.79 -8.83 16.97
N GLY A 169 26.99 -9.04 16.45
CA GLY A 169 27.85 -10.17 16.83
C GLY A 169 29.03 -10.38 15.88
N ASN A 170 29.93 -11.33 16.24
CA ASN A 170 31.10 -11.67 15.45
C ASN A 170 30.70 -12.44 14.17
N ASN A 171 31.46 -12.25 13.09
CA ASN A 171 31.30 -12.95 11.79
C ASN A 171 29.95 -12.71 11.09
N ARG A 172 29.34 -11.54 11.26
CA ARG A 172 28.17 -11.11 10.49
C ARG A 172 28.64 -10.45 9.21
N GLU A 173 28.01 -10.83 8.09
CA GLU A 173 28.39 -10.33 6.77
C GLU A 173 27.17 -9.86 6.01
N VAL A 174 27.33 -8.81 5.22
CA VAL A 174 26.33 -8.26 4.31
C VAL A 174 26.78 -8.41 2.86
N THR A 175 25.85 -8.43 1.96
CA THR A 175 26.12 -8.46 0.52
C THR A 175 26.70 -7.13 0.04
N TYR A 176 27.33 -7.16 -1.14
CA TYR A 176 27.80 -5.95 -1.84
C TYR A 176 26.72 -4.85 -1.92
N LYS A 177 25.49 -5.24 -2.25
CA LYS A 177 24.36 -4.32 -2.40
C LYS A 177 23.98 -3.65 -1.08
N GLU A 178 24.01 -4.40 0.00
CA GLU A 178 23.74 -3.87 1.34
C GLU A 178 24.88 -2.99 1.83
N ALA A 179 26.14 -3.37 1.62
CA ALA A 179 27.29 -2.54 1.94
C ALA A 179 27.28 -1.22 1.16
N MET A 180 26.96 -1.26 -0.13
CA MET A 180 26.80 -0.03 -0.94
C MET A 180 25.66 0.86 -0.40
N ASN A 181 24.54 0.26 0.00
CA ASN A 181 23.42 1.00 0.58
C ASN A 181 23.80 1.65 1.92
N LEU A 182 24.59 0.98 2.76
CA LEU A 182 25.15 1.58 3.97
C LEU A 182 25.98 2.82 3.65
N TYR A 183 26.92 2.72 2.70
CA TYR A 183 27.77 3.85 2.29
C TYR A 183 26.98 5.01 1.64
N ASP A 184 25.81 4.75 1.10
CA ASP A 184 24.91 5.81 0.61
C ASP A 184 24.33 6.63 1.74
N HIS A 185 24.19 6.05 2.94
CA HIS A 185 23.61 6.69 4.13
C HIS A 185 24.64 7.21 5.14
N ILE A 186 25.95 7.08 4.84
CA ILE A 186 27.04 7.56 5.69
C ILE A 186 27.75 8.75 5.01
N SER A 187 28.06 9.80 5.77
CA SER A 187 28.75 10.99 5.28
C SER A 187 30.27 10.78 5.19
N ALA A 188 30.86 11.18 4.09
CA ALA A 188 32.31 11.25 3.98
C ALA A 188 32.88 12.57 4.56
N SER A 189 32.07 13.63 4.70
CA SER A 189 32.50 14.94 5.17
C SER A 189 32.71 15.00 6.67
N GLU A 190 32.05 14.15 7.44
CA GLU A 190 32.11 14.13 8.91
C GLU A 190 33.12 13.07 9.44
N GLY A 191 33.96 12.54 8.57
CA GLY A 191 34.95 11.55 8.98
C GLY A 191 34.41 10.14 9.21
N GLN A 192 33.15 9.89 8.93
CA GLN A 192 32.50 8.58 9.08
C GLN A 192 32.90 7.58 7.98
N LEU A 193 33.35 8.08 6.82
CA LEU A 193 33.99 7.31 5.74
C LEU A 193 35.33 7.94 5.36
N ALA A 194 36.33 7.12 5.14
CA ALA A 194 37.62 7.58 4.60
C ALA A 194 37.43 8.14 3.18
N ARG A 195 38.28 9.08 2.79
CA ARG A 195 38.26 9.67 1.44
C ARG A 195 38.40 8.59 0.37
N GLY A 196 37.42 8.48 -0.53
CA GLY A 196 37.45 7.49 -1.60
C GLY A 196 36.89 6.10 -1.21
N ALA A 197 36.47 5.88 0.03
CA ALA A 197 35.92 4.63 0.54
C ALA A 197 34.81 4.03 -0.37
N LYS A 198 33.89 4.86 -0.82
CA LYS A 198 32.80 4.44 -1.73
C LYS A 198 33.33 3.98 -3.11
N LYS A 199 34.41 4.59 -3.59
CA LYS A 199 35.07 4.16 -4.85
C LYS A 199 35.79 2.82 -4.65
N MET A 200 36.42 2.62 -3.50
CA MET A 200 37.06 1.36 -3.16
C MET A 200 36.05 0.22 -3.09
N LEU A 201 34.93 0.43 -2.41
CA LEU A 201 33.86 -0.57 -2.35
C LEU A 201 33.24 -0.86 -3.74
N LYS A 202 33.13 0.15 -4.62
CA LYS A 202 32.66 -0.06 -6.00
C LYS A 202 33.59 -0.91 -6.86
N SER A 203 34.86 -1.04 -6.50
CA SER A 203 35.80 -1.89 -7.22
C SER A 203 35.84 -3.33 -6.70
N ALA A 204 35.14 -3.65 -5.63
CA ALA A 204 34.97 -5.01 -5.12
C ALA A 204 34.06 -5.84 -6.03
N ASN A 205 34.14 -7.17 -5.89
CA ASN A 205 33.25 -8.07 -6.62
C ASN A 205 31.85 -8.02 -6.01
N ASP A 206 30.84 -8.03 -6.86
CA ASP A 206 29.42 -7.99 -6.47
C ASP A 206 28.91 -9.28 -5.79
N GLN A 207 29.70 -10.37 -5.89
CA GLN A 207 29.46 -11.64 -5.21
C GLN A 207 30.09 -11.71 -3.80
N ASP A 208 30.94 -10.74 -3.44
CA ASP A 208 31.63 -10.75 -2.15
C ASP A 208 30.67 -10.44 -0.99
N LEU A 209 31.00 -11.02 0.17
CA LEU A 209 30.37 -10.71 1.44
C LEU A 209 31.31 -9.85 2.29
N PHE A 210 30.75 -8.93 3.05
CA PHE A 210 31.51 -7.92 3.79
C PHE A 210 31.15 -7.96 5.27
N SER A 211 32.13 -8.21 6.11
CA SER A 211 32.00 -8.03 7.56
C SER A 211 32.28 -6.58 7.96
N ALA A 212 31.86 -6.18 9.15
CA ALA A 212 32.19 -4.86 9.68
C ALA A 212 33.73 -4.65 9.74
N GLN A 213 34.48 -5.71 10.06
CA GLN A 213 35.94 -5.66 10.11
C GLN A 213 36.57 -5.46 8.73
N SER A 214 36.11 -6.18 7.69
CA SER A 214 36.62 -6.00 6.32
C SER A 214 36.28 -4.62 5.78
N LEU A 215 35.05 -4.11 6.03
CA LEU A 215 34.65 -2.77 5.64
C LEU A 215 35.53 -1.69 6.28
N ARG A 216 35.92 -1.85 7.54
CA ARG A 216 36.83 -0.91 8.22
C ARG A 216 38.26 -1.00 7.70
N ARG A 217 38.80 -2.21 7.58
CA ARG A 217 40.20 -2.41 7.23
C ARG A 217 40.48 -2.09 5.75
N ASP A 218 39.62 -2.58 4.84
CA ASP A 218 39.91 -2.62 3.40
C ASP A 218 39.11 -1.56 2.60
N PHE A 219 37.98 -1.08 3.13
CA PHE A 219 37.06 -0.24 2.40
C PHE A 219 36.77 1.12 3.09
N GLY A 220 37.51 1.44 4.16
CA GLY A 220 37.51 2.78 4.73
C GLY A 220 36.24 3.17 5.51
N LEU A 221 35.52 2.21 6.09
CA LEU A 221 34.45 2.48 7.04
C LEU A 221 35.06 2.95 8.35
N VAL A 222 34.71 4.14 8.82
CA VAL A 222 35.14 4.71 10.11
C VAL A 222 33.99 4.76 11.11
N ALA A 223 32.76 4.92 10.60
CA ALA A 223 31.55 5.00 11.42
C ALA A 223 31.47 3.87 12.47
N GLU A 224 31.09 4.25 13.69
CA GLU A 224 30.91 3.36 14.83
C GLU A 224 29.64 3.73 15.62
N GLY A 225 29.27 2.88 16.58
CA GLY A 225 28.13 3.13 17.46
C GLY A 225 26.81 2.68 16.90
N ALA A 226 25.72 3.27 17.42
CA ALA A 226 24.37 2.94 17.02
C ALA A 226 24.06 3.48 15.61
N TRP A 227 23.09 2.88 14.94
CA TRP A 227 22.73 3.22 13.56
C TRP A 227 22.31 4.69 13.39
N ASP A 228 21.64 5.26 14.37
CA ASP A 228 21.17 6.65 14.36
C ASP A 228 22.29 7.69 14.35
N THR A 229 23.45 7.32 14.86
CA THR A 229 24.68 8.12 14.81
C THR A 229 25.51 7.82 13.57
N ALA A 230 25.63 6.56 13.24
CA ALA A 230 26.50 6.09 12.14
C ALA A 230 25.94 6.39 10.75
N LEU A 231 24.61 6.28 10.57
CA LEU A 231 23.94 6.54 9.30
C LEU A 231 23.45 8.00 9.23
N ASP A 232 24.38 8.91 9.30
CA ASP A 232 24.19 10.36 9.51
C ASP A 232 23.47 11.09 8.35
N LYS A 233 23.39 10.49 7.17
CA LYS A 233 22.60 11.00 6.03
C LYS A 233 21.11 10.66 6.07
N ILE A 234 20.67 9.83 7.00
CA ILE A 234 19.24 9.64 7.21
C ILE A 234 18.68 10.95 7.78
N LYS A 235 17.63 11.47 7.15
CA LYS A 235 16.97 12.70 7.60
C LYS A 235 16.46 12.55 9.03
N ASP A 236 16.50 13.63 9.81
CA ASP A 236 16.07 13.60 11.21
C ASP A 236 14.64 13.12 11.41
N GLU A 237 13.72 13.49 10.52
CA GLU A 237 12.35 13.00 10.52
C GLU A 237 12.25 11.47 10.33
N ASP A 238 13.03 10.90 9.40
CA ASP A 238 13.08 9.46 9.15
C ASP A 238 13.78 8.72 10.29
N ARG A 239 14.77 9.35 10.92
CA ARG A 239 15.50 8.83 12.08
C ARG A 239 14.59 8.74 13.30
N ALA A 240 13.87 9.81 13.62
CA ALA A 240 12.89 9.83 14.71
C ALA A 240 11.80 8.77 14.50
N TYR A 241 11.31 8.67 13.27
CA TYR A 241 10.30 7.68 12.93
C TYR A 241 10.82 6.23 13.00
N ALA A 242 12.03 5.96 12.48
CA ALA A 242 12.65 4.64 12.60
C ALA A 242 12.86 4.23 14.06
N THR A 243 13.27 5.17 14.92
CA THR A 243 13.39 4.94 16.36
C THR A 243 12.04 4.59 17.00
N ALA A 244 10.97 5.29 16.61
CA ALA A 244 9.62 5.02 17.10
C ALA A 244 9.13 3.63 16.67
N LEU A 245 9.41 3.23 15.41
CA LEU A 245 9.10 1.88 14.90
C LEU A 245 9.82 0.79 15.69
N LEU A 246 11.12 0.94 15.93
CA LEU A 246 11.93 -0.02 16.68
C LEU A 246 11.45 -0.16 18.13
N ASN A 247 11.05 0.92 18.77
CA ASN A 247 10.48 0.93 20.12
C ASN A 247 9.15 0.16 20.21
N ARG A 248 8.40 0.06 19.12
CA ARG A 248 7.20 -0.80 19.01
C ARG A 248 7.52 -2.24 18.60
N GLY A 249 8.77 -2.60 18.38
CA GLY A 249 9.17 -3.94 17.95
C GLY A 249 8.97 -4.20 16.44
N VAL A 250 8.70 -3.19 15.65
CA VAL A 250 8.64 -3.30 14.18
C VAL A 250 10.06 -3.38 13.63
N LYS A 251 10.41 -4.53 13.06
CA LYS A 251 11.74 -4.80 12.48
C LYS A 251 11.79 -4.54 10.97
#